data_148a206bb5a83a5775a02d941d9efcf6
#
_entry.id   148a206bb5a83a5775a02d941d9efcf6
#
_cell.length_a   1.000
_cell.length_b   1.000
_cell.length_c   1.000
_cell.angle_alpha   90.00
_cell.angle_beta   90.00
_cell.angle_gamma   90.00
#
_symmetry.space_group_name_H-M   'P 1'
#
loop_
_entity.id
_entity.type
_entity.pdbx_description
1 polymer ?
#
loop_
_entity_poly.entity_id
_entity_poly.type
_entity_poly.pdbx_seq_one_letter_code
_entity_poly.pdbx_strand_id
1 'polypeptide(L)'
;MDLTITALQEFFNETVKLPSLPEVALKILEAVRQEENSFDEIAKIIMADPALTARILKVANSSLFGLPNSVKSLSQATALIGTNILKNIALSFVVVQEFQNVSQGSFDLNLFWKRSITTAITAETLAKYINLKDPDLFVSGLLQDIGGLILYLVAPDTFDAVQDEQRVNNKTVCEAEQQQFGFDHTEVSYHLLSIWGLPEKMCQSIRLHHSEMKGDRYDESAMILQLADKVSAIYHDMNSNMLSIEVHRSLEDLYQLTTEQIDQFIDIIGEKSKEILELFTIDPGDIKPFSFIMQEANDELGQLNFSYAQMLLELKESKQNSDKLALKLKLANDNLRELAYRDALTGLFNHRYFQEIMESELERAGRYKHPLSLILIDIDFFKKVNDKFGHPAGDYVLHEVAQTMTELVRNCDIVARYGGEEFTIILPETSASSAKVLAQRVRRGIEQLNIHYEDHSIPVTISCGVSSCDFNTSKMTRSAFIKHSDQALYKAKENGRNRVEI
;
A
#
# COMPACT_ATOMS: atom_id res chain seq x y z
N MET A 1 -1.45 10.18 -32.49
CA MET A 1 -0.51 11.02 -33.25
C MET A 1 -1.13 12.31 -33.76
N ASP A 2 -2.28 12.29 -34.46
CA ASP A 2 -2.91 13.53 -34.97
C ASP A 2 -3.45 14.47 -33.88
N LEU A 3 -3.99 13.98 -32.77
CA LEU A 3 -4.54 14.78 -31.68
C LEU A 3 -3.47 15.53 -30.90
N THR A 4 -2.33 14.92 -30.65
CA THR A 4 -1.17 15.53 -29.96
C THR A 4 -0.56 16.66 -30.77
N ILE A 5 -0.42 16.47 -32.08
CA ILE A 5 0.11 17.50 -32.99
C ILE A 5 -0.84 18.71 -33.05
N THR A 6 -2.16 18.47 -33.08
CA THR A 6 -3.17 19.54 -33.09
C THR A 6 -3.14 20.32 -31.78
N ALA A 7 -3.10 19.63 -30.63
CA ALA A 7 -3.02 20.25 -29.30
C ALA A 7 -1.73 21.08 -29.11
N LEU A 8 -0.59 20.56 -29.56
CA LEU A 8 0.67 21.30 -29.56
C LEU A 8 0.62 22.54 -30.46
N GLN A 9 0.04 22.43 -31.66
CA GLN A 9 -0.12 23.58 -32.56
C GLN A 9 -1.04 24.65 -31.97
N GLU A 10 -2.14 24.25 -31.33
CA GLU A 10 -3.04 25.16 -30.61
C GLU A 10 -2.32 25.82 -29.44
N PHE A 11 -1.57 25.05 -28.64
CA PHE A 11 -0.76 25.57 -27.54
C PHE A 11 0.23 26.64 -27.97
N PHE A 12 0.92 26.42 -29.10
CA PHE A 12 1.85 27.41 -29.63
C PHE A 12 1.17 28.57 -30.38
N ASN A 13 -0.04 28.41 -30.89
CA ASN A 13 -0.76 29.47 -31.64
C ASN A 13 -1.63 30.35 -30.74
N GLU A 14 -2.27 29.81 -29.71
CA GLU A 14 -3.21 30.57 -28.85
C GLU A 14 -2.52 31.33 -27.74
N THR A 15 -1.34 30.97 -27.37
CA THR A 15 -0.71 31.50 -26.16
C THR A 15 0.64 32.11 -26.47
N VAL A 16 0.70 33.44 -26.41
CA VAL A 16 1.90 34.16 -25.99
C VAL A 16 3.04 34.21 -27.03
N LYS A 17 3.57 35.35 -27.14
CA LYS A 17 4.94 35.61 -27.57
C LYS A 17 5.87 34.69 -26.83
N LEU A 18 6.17 33.52 -27.40
CA LEU A 18 7.34 32.77 -27.01
C LEU A 18 8.49 33.75 -26.85
N PRO A 19 9.32 33.68 -25.81
CA PRO A 19 10.46 34.56 -25.71
C PRO A 19 11.22 34.47 -27.03
N SER A 20 11.25 35.60 -27.78
CA SER A 20 12.00 35.64 -29.03
C SER A 20 13.47 35.58 -28.68
N LEU A 21 14.17 34.60 -29.22
CA LEU A 21 15.60 34.53 -29.02
C LEU A 21 16.24 35.89 -29.41
N PRO A 22 17.23 36.33 -28.63
CA PRO A 22 18.01 37.52 -28.98
C PRO A 22 18.60 37.42 -30.40
N GLU A 23 18.75 38.57 -31.06
CA GLU A 23 19.35 38.58 -32.41
C GLU A 23 20.68 37.87 -32.50
N VAL A 24 21.46 37.88 -31.40
CA VAL A 24 22.73 37.14 -31.29
C VAL A 24 22.54 35.63 -31.31
N ALA A 25 21.48 35.13 -30.59
CA ALA A 25 21.18 33.71 -30.61
C ALA A 25 20.70 33.27 -31.99
N LEU A 26 19.86 34.04 -32.67
CA LEU A 26 19.42 33.75 -34.03
C LEU A 26 20.59 33.68 -35.00
N LYS A 27 21.55 34.61 -34.92
CA LYS A 27 22.77 34.57 -35.73
C LYS A 27 23.64 33.35 -35.44
N ILE A 28 23.78 32.96 -34.18
CA ILE A 28 24.51 31.74 -33.80
C ILE A 28 23.79 30.48 -34.32
N LEU A 29 22.45 30.41 -34.21
CA LEU A 29 21.64 29.34 -34.74
C LEU A 29 21.73 29.22 -36.27
N GLU A 30 21.69 30.35 -36.99
CA GLU A 30 21.93 30.37 -38.44
C GLU A 30 23.31 29.84 -38.78
N ALA A 31 24.31 30.20 -37.98
CA ALA A 31 25.66 29.68 -38.14
C ALA A 31 25.79 28.18 -37.77
N VAL A 32 24.97 27.67 -36.86
CA VAL A 32 24.87 26.21 -36.54
C VAL A 32 24.24 25.44 -37.71
N ARG A 33 23.23 25.97 -38.36
CA ARG A 33 22.54 25.36 -39.51
C ARG A 33 23.40 25.19 -40.72
N GLN A 34 24.30 26.13 -40.96
CA GLN A 34 25.16 26.13 -42.12
C GLN A 34 26.48 25.41 -41.80
N GLU A 35 26.58 24.14 -42.22
CA GLU A 35 27.77 23.30 -42.01
C GLU A 35 29.05 23.89 -42.58
N GLU A 36 28.92 24.77 -43.58
CA GLU A 36 30.05 25.40 -44.31
C GLU A 36 30.44 26.79 -43.78
N ASN A 37 29.78 27.34 -42.76
CA ASN A 37 30.14 28.66 -42.24
C ASN A 37 31.55 28.68 -41.67
N SER A 38 32.35 29.57 -42.19
CA SER A 38 33.72 29.76 -41.75
C SER A 38 33.77 30.20 -40.29
N PHE A 39 34.75 29.73 -39.55
CA PHE A 39 35.09 30.17 -38.20
C PHE A 39 35.03 31.72 -38.08
N ASP A 40 35.43 32.46 -39.13
CA ASP A 40 35.50 33.93 -39.12
C ASP A 40 34.14 34.60 -38.92
N GLU A 41 33.06 34.02 -39.43
CA GLU A 41 31.70 34.59 -39.23
C GLU A 41 31.23 34.42 -37.82
N ILE A 42 31.41 33.25 -37.26
CA ILE A 42 31.04 32.92 -35.87
C ILE A 42 31.88 33.73 -34.89
N ALA A 43 33.19 33.80 -35.14
CA ALA A 43 34.08 34.59 -34.32
C ALA A 43 33.68 36.08 -34.33
N LYS A 44 33.22 36.63 -35.45
CA LYS A 44 32.69 38.00 -35.54
C LYS A 44 31.42 38.19 -34.67
N ILE A 45 30.49 37.23 -34.73
CA ILE A 45 29.26 37.28 -33.92
C ILE A 45 29.62 37.27 -32.45
N ILE A 46 30.47 36.34 -32.00
CA ILE A 46 30.89 36.19 -30.61
C ILE A 46 31.70 37.42 -30.14
N MET A 47 32.63 37.91 -30.95
CA MET A 47 33.47 39.08 -30.63
C MET A 47 32.70 40.39 -30.57
N ALA A 48 31.49 40.47 -31.15
CA ALA A 48 30.62 41.62 -31.01
C ALA A 48 30.15 41.81 -29.56
N ASP A 49 30.15 40.74 -28.72
CA ASP A 49 29.93 40.79 -27.30
C ASP A 49 31.19 40.39 -26.52
N PRO A 50 31.90 41.38 -25.93
CA PRO A 50 33.10 41.09 -25.14
C PRO A 50 32.83 40.22 -23.89
N ALA A 51 31.65 40.33 -23.29
CA ALA A 51 31.29 39.53 -22.12
C ALA A 51 31.08 38.07 -22.52
N LEU A 52 30.35 37.78 -23.60
CA LEU A 52 30.17 36.48 -24.17
C LEU A 52 31.52 35.87 -24.58
N THR A 53 32.37 36.64 -25.25
CA THR A 53 33.74 36.20 -25.62
C THR A 53 34.55 35.74 -24.39
N ALA A 54 34.56 36.56 -23.33
CA ALA A 54 35.29 36.22 -22.11
C ALA A 54 34.72 34.96 -21.41
N ARG A 55 33.39 34.80 -21.36
CA ARG A 55 32.74 33.61 -20.80
C ARG A 55 33.09 32.35 -21.60
N ILE A 56 33.00 32.40 -22.92
CA ILE A 56 33.36 31.29 -23.81
C ILE A 56 34.83 30.86 -23.60
N LEU A 57 35.77 31.81 -23.53
CA LEU A 57 37.15 31.52 -23.26
C LEU A 57 37.37 30.91 -21.87
N LYS A 58 36.62 31.34 -20.86
CA LYS A 58 36.66 30.71 -19.52
C LYS A 58 36.16 29.28 -19.55
N VAL A 59 35.03 28.99 -20.21
CA VAL A 59 34.52 27.62 -20.36
C VAL A 59 35.53 26.75 -21.16
N ALA A 60 36.09 27.25 -22.25
CA ALA A 60 37.11 26.54 -23.01
C ALA A 60 38.34 26.18 -22.16
N ASN A 61 38.69 27.04 -21.20
CA ASN A 61 39.82 26.82 -20.27
C ASN A 61 39.42 26.04 -19.00
N SER A 62 38.17 25.66 -18.84
CA SER A 62 37.67 24.93 -17.65
C SER A 62 38.12 23.47 -17.65
N SER A 63 37.94 22.83 -16.54
CA SER A 63 38.16 21.38 -16.36
C SER A 63 37.28 20.52 -17.27
N LEU A 64 36.18 21.07 -17.79
CA LEU A 64 35.29 20.36 -18.72
C LEU A 64 35.98 19.92 -20.00
N PHE A 65 36.85 20.80 -20.56
CA PHE A 65 37.61 20.49 -21.78
C PHE A 65 39.03 20.00 -21.49
N GLY A 66 39.59 20.29 -20.32
CA GLY A 66 40.88 19.78 -19.85
C GLY A 66 42.05 20.10 -20.80
N LEU A 67 42.07 21.29 -21.39
CA LEU A 67 43.11 21.70 -22.35
C LEU A 67 44.49 21.77 -21.68
N PRO A 68 45.54 21.26 -22.32
CA PRO A 68 46.89 21.26 -21.74
C PRO A 68 47.49 22.65 -21.54
N ASN A 69 47.05 23.63 -22.34
CA ASN A 69 47.47 25.01 -22.25
C ASN A 69 46.27 25.97 -22.29
N SER A 70 46.35 27.06 -21.53
CA SER A 70 45.31 28.07 -21.53
C SER A 70 45.19 28.77 -22.87
N VAL A 71 43.97 28.84 -23.40
CA VAL A 71 43.64 29.57 -24.63
C VAL A 71 43.34 31.04 -24.34
N LYS A 72 43.86 31.92 -25.18
CA LYS A 72 43.71 33.38 -25.00
C LYS A 72 42.90 34.04 -26.12
N SER A 73 42.53 33.29 -27.15
CA SER A 73 41.74 33.79 -28.29
C SER A 73 40.74 32.72 -28.76
N LEU A 74 39.63 33.20 -29.39
CA LEU A 74 38.65 32.30 -30.01
C LEU A 74 39.27 31.41 -31.07
N SER A 75 40.23 31.91 -31.85
CA SER A 75 40.96 31.10 -32.87
C SER A 75 41.71 29.94 -32.23
N GLN A 76 42.37 30.17 -31.09
CA GLN A 76 43.04 29.10 -30.36
C GLN A 76 42.04 28.10 -29.77
N ALA A 77 40.93 28.61 -29.21
CA ALA A 77 39.84 27.75 -28.69
C ALA A 77 39.29 26.85 -29.79
N THR A 78 38.97 27.42 -30.95
CA THR A 78 38.45 26.68 -32.10
C THR A 78 39.42 25.63 -32.61
N ALA A 79 40.69 25.95 -32.67
CA ALA A 79 41.73 24.99 -33.12
C ALA A 79 41.85 23.77 -32.20
N LEU A 80 41.51 23.91 -30.90
CA LEU A 80 41.67 22.86 -29.91
C LEU A 80 40.36 22.10 -29.63
N ILE A 81 39.22 22.81 -29.48
CA ILE A 81 37.94 22.18 -29.14
C ILE A 81 36.98 22.05 -30.34
N GLY A 82 37.30 22.70 -31.46
CA GLY A 82 36.48 22.67 -32.66
C GLY A 82 35.41 23.78 -32.73
N THR A 83 35.01 24.12 -33.96
CA THR A 83 34.04 25.18 -34.25
C THR A 83 32.66 24.85 -33.69
N ASN A 84 32.21 23.62 -33.82
CA ASN A 84 30.88 23.20 -33.37
C ASN A 84 30.71 23.31 -31.85
N ILE A 85 31.71 22.87 -31.10
CA ILE A 85 31.67 23.01 -29.62
C ILE A 85 31.66 24.49 -29.21
N LEU A 86 32.43 25.33 -29.89
CA LEU A 86 32.46 26.76 -29.60
C LEU A 86 31.09 27.43 -29.89
N LYS A 87 30.44 27.08 -31.02
CA LYS A 87 29.07 27.50 -31.36
C LYS A 87 28.11 27.10 -30.28
N ASN A 88 28.18 25.85 -29.85
CA ASN A 88 27.28 25.25 -28.84
C ASN A 88 27.44 25.92 -27.47
N ILE A 89 28.66 26.23 -27.03
CA ILE A 89 28.92 27.00 -25.82
C ILE A 89 28.32 28.42 -25.94
N ALA A 90 28.52 29.09 -27.08
CA ALA A 90 27.95 30.44 -27.29
C ALA A 90 26.43 30.45 -27.26
N LEU A 91 25.79 29.49 -27.92
CA LEU A 91 24.35 29.31 -27.88
C LEU A 91 23.85 29.07 -26.44
N SER A 92 24.52 28.21 -25.69
CA SER A 92 24.19 27.91 -24.29
C SER A 92 24.14 29.17 -23.42
N PHE A 93 25.17 30.03 -23.51
CA PHE A 93 25.19 31.27 -22.75
C PHE A 93 24.04 32.20 -23.10
N VAL A 94 23.75 32.33 -24.38
CA VAL A 94 22.68 33.28 -24.83
C VAL A 94 21.30 32.76 -24.40
N VAL A 95 21.04 31.45 -24.52
CA VAL A 95 19.77 30.87 -24.10
C VAL A 95 19.61 30.97 -22.58
N VAL A 96 20.60 30.59 -21.80
CA VAL A 96 20.52 30.69 -20.33
C VAL A 96 20.30 32.12 -19.89
N GLN A 97 21.03 33.12 -20.47
CA GLN A 97 20.88 34.51 -20.11
C GLN A 97 19.50 35.07 -20.44
N GLU A 98 18.88 34.65 -21.52
CA GLU A 98 17.53 35.11 -21.91
C GLU A 98 16.47 34.64 -20.93
N PHE A 99 16.55 33.39 -20.50
CA PHE A 99 15.55 32.77 -19.62
C PHE A 99 15.85 32.91 -18.12
N GLN A 100 17.05 33.35 -17.71
CA GLN A 100 17.36 33.60 -16.28
C GLN A 100 16.55 34.69 -15.62
N ASN A 101 16.07 35.67 -16.40
CA ASN A 101 15.37 36.87 -15.90
C ASN A 101 13.84 36.81 -16.04
N VAL A 102 13.31 35.64 -16.33
CA VAL A 102 11.87 35.43 -16.44
C VAL A 102 11.22 35.48 -15.04
N SER A 103 10.00 36.04 -14.96
CA SER A 103 9.27 36.21 -13.70
C SER A 103 9.15 34.91 -12.94
N GLN A 104 9.60 34.89 -11.69
CA GLN A 104 9.54 33.72 -10.79
C GLN A 104 8.15 33.70 -10.14
N GLY A 105 7.41 32.61 -10.38
CA GLY A 105 6.24 32.20 -9.60
C GLY A 105 6.61 31.00 -8.70
N SER A 106 5.90 29.89 -8.87
CA SER A 106 6.14 28.61 -8.18
C SER A 106 7.34 27.82 -8.74
N PHE A 107 7.83 28.16 -9.94
CA PHE A 107 8.92 27.46 -10.63
C PHE A 107 10.28 27.87 -10.13
N ASP A 108 11.07 26.94 -9.63
CA ASP A 108 12.45 27.17 -9.21
C ASP A 108 13.42 27.22 -10.42
N LEU A 109 13.55 28.40 -11.00
CA LEU A 109 14.48 28.64 -12.12
C LEU A 109 15.95 28.35 -11.77
N ASN A 110 16.35 28.57 -10.53
CA ASN A 110 17.71 28.31 -10.11
C ASN A 110 18.01 26.80 -10.11
N LEU A 111 17.09 26.02 -9.55
CA LEU A 111 17.15 24.55 -9.57
C LEU A 111 17.11 24.01 -11.02
N PHE A 112 16.21 24.55 -11.83
CA PHE A 112 16.11 24.18 -13.26
C PHE A 112 17.44 24.35 -13.98
N TRP A 113 18.08 25.50 -13.88
CA TRP A 113 19.37 25.73 -14.55
C TRP A 113 20.51 24.94 -13.93
N LYS A 114 20.50 24.71 -12.61
CA LYS A 114 21.47 23.80 -11.98
C LYS A 114 21.39 22.41 -12.58
N ARG A 115 20.19 21.87 -12.70
CA ARG A 115 19.96 20.54 -13.30
C ARG A 115 20.40 20.53 -14.77
N SER A 116 19.91 21.48 -15.58
CA SER A 116 20.20 21.55 -17.01
C SER A 116 21.70 21.63 -17.29
N ILE A 117 22.44 22.47 -16.54
CA ILE A 117 23.89 22.61 -16.72
C ILE A 117 24.63 21.34 -16.24
N THR A 118 24.24 20.76 -15.12
CA THR A 118 24.84 19.50 -14.63
C THR A 118 24.58 18.36 -15.61
N THR A 119 23.38 18.28 -16.19
CA THR A 119 23.03 17.33 -17.25
C THR A 119 23.92 17.53 -18.50
N ALA A 120 24.08 18.77 -18.94
CA ALA A 120 25.00 19.08 -20.07
C ALA A 120 26.45 18.64 -19.82
N ILE A 121 26.98 18.92 -18.65
CA ILE A 121 28.33 18.51 -18.22
C ILE A 121 28.46 17.00 -18.18
N THR A 122 27.46 16.33 -17.63
CA THR A 122 27.42 14.87 -17.51
C THR A 122 27.39 14.22 -18.89
N ALA A 123 26.50 14.68 -19.79
CA ALA A 123 26.39 14.17 -21.15
C ALA A 123 27.73 14.30 -21.92
N GLU A 124 28.34 15.48 -21.88
CA GLU A 124 29.63 15.74 -22.51
C GLU A 124 30.77 14.91 -21.90
N THR A 125 30.76 14.76 -20.55
CA THR A 125 31.82 14.00 -19.88
C THR A 125 31.65 12.50 -20.11
N LEU A 126 30.42 11.98 -20.09
CA LEU A 126 30.13 10.57 -20.38
C LEU A 126 30.49 10.22 -21.82
N ALA A 127 30.13 11.07 -22.78
CA ALA A 127 30.53 10.87 -24.19
C ALA A 127 32.03 10.73 -24.36
N LYS A 128 32.82 11.58 -23.70
CA LYS A 128 34.30 11.47 -23.70
C LYS A 128 34.78 10.17 -23.05
N TYR A 129 34.13 9.77 -21.96
CA TYR A 129 34.51 8.57 -21.23
C TYR A 129 34.32 7.29 -22.07
N ILE A 130 33.24 7.24 -22.86
CA ILE A 130 32.92 6.11 -23.76
C ILE A 130 33.47 6.30 -25.18
N ASN A 131 34.24 7.36 -25.44
CA ASN A 131 34.78 7.73 -26.75
C ASN A 131 33.73 7.97 -27.85
N LEU A 132 32.54 8.43 -27.49
CA LEU A 132 31.51 8.86 -28.44
C LEU A 132 31.82 10.28 -28.94
N LYS A 133 31.84 10.45 -30.26
CA LYS A 133 32.04 11.76 -30.90
C LYS A 133 30.71 12.37 -31.30
N ASP A 134 30.08 13.05 -30.38
CA ASP A 134 28.86 13.84 -30.61
C ASP A 134 29.07 15.24 -30.03
N PRO A 135 29.38 16.25 -30.85
CA PRO A 135 29.67 17.60 -30.38
C PRO A 135 28.45 18.33 -29.84
N ASP A 136 27.25 17.80 -30.06
CA ASP A 136 25.98 18.46 -29.71
C ASP A 136 25.45 18.04 -28.34
N LEU A 137 26.06 17.03 -27.69
CA LEU A 137 25.57 16.47 -26.43
C LEU A 137 25.52 17.48 -25.28
N PHE A 138 26.47 18.42 -25.19
CA PHE A 138 26.44 19.46 -24.19
C PHE A 138 25.16 20.34 -24.32
N VAL A 139 24.88 20.79 -25.53
CA VAL A 139 23.67 21.65 -25.77
C VAL A 139 22.38 20.82 -25.65
N SER A 140 22.41 19.59 -26.12
CA SER A 140 21.27 18.68 -25.97
C SER A 140 20.91 18.47 -24.50
N GLY A 141 21.89 18.20 -23.64
CA GLY A 141 21.68 18.06 -22.20
C GLY A 141 21.25 19.37 -21.52
N LEU A 142 21.71 20.52 -22.00
CA LEU A 142 21.29 21.81 -21.49
C LEU A 142 19.82 22.13 -21.82
N LEU A 143 19.36 21.72 -23.00
CA LEU A 143 18.06 22.11 -23.55
C LEU A 143 17.01 21.01 -23.50
N GLN A 144 17.35 19.81 -23.01
CA GLN A 144 16.41 18.67 -23.03
C GLN A 144 15.10 18.97 -22.30
N ASP A 145 15.15 19.68 -21.18
CA ASP A 145 14.00 20.01 -20.33
C ASP A 145 13.43 21.41 -20.57
N ILE A 146 13.89 22.14 -21.60
CA ILE A 146 13.43 23.50 -21.90
C ILE A 146 11.91 23.57 -22.09
N GLY A 147 11.30 22.48 -22.58
CA GLY A 147 9.85 22.35 -22.71
C GLY A 147 9.11 22.50 -21.41
N GLY A 148 9.65 21.98 -20.29
CA GLY A 148 9.07 22.16 -18.96
C GLY A 148 9.03 23.62 -18.53
N LEU A 149 10.09 24.38 -18.81
CA LEU A 149 10.11 25.82 -18.60
C LEU A 149 9.05 26.55 -19.47
N ILE A 150 8.92 26.15 -20.73
CA ILE A 150 7.88 26.72 -21.61
C ILE A 150 6.47 26.39 -21.13
N LEU A 151 6.20 25.15 -20.69
CA LEU A 151 4.91 24.77 -20.12
C LEU A 151 4.56 25.66 -18.93
N TYR A 152 5.50 25.88 -18.04
CA TYR A 152 5.32 26.80 -16.92
C TYR A 152 5.03 28.24 -17.37
N LEU A 153 5.81 28.77 -18.30
CA LEU A 153 5.65 30.17 -18.76
C LEU A 153 4.33 30.43 -19.46
N VAL A 154 3.82 29.45 -20.18
CA VAL A 154 2.58 29.55 -20.94
C VAL A 154 1.34 29.32 -20.07
N ALA A 155 1.39 28.33 -19.18
CA ALA A 155 0.25 27.91 -18.36
C ALA A 155 0.67 27.57 -16.93
N PRO A 156 1.05 28.55 -16.12
CA PRO A 156 1.59 28.31 -14.76
C PRO A 156 0.62 27.56 -13.85
N ASP A 157 -0.67 27.89 -13.87
CA ASP A 157 -1.68 27.22 -13.03
C ASP A 157 -1.82 25.72 -13.38
N THR A 158 -1.75 25.37 -14.67
CA THR A 158 -1.79 23.97 -15.12
C THR A 158 -0.51 23.23 -14.77
N PHE A 159 0.63 23.93 -14.82
CA PHE A 159 1.92 23.38 -14.41
C PHE A 159 1.96 23.07 -12.89
N ASP A 160 1.37 23.93 -12.06
CA ASP A 160 1.23 23.68 -10.63
C ASP A 160 0.39 22.41 -10.38
N ALA A 161 -0.66 22.16 -11.18
CA ALA A 161 -1.43 20.93 -11.10
C ALA A 161 -0.62 19.67 -11.48
N VAL A 162 0.36 19.80 -12.41
CA VAL A 162 1.31 18.70 -12.71
C VAL A 162 2.15 18.37 -11.49
N GLN A 163 2.68 19.36 -10.78
CA GLN A 163 3.48 19.12 -9.58
C GLN A 163 2.66 18.46 -8.46
N ASP A 164 1.40 18.85 -8.29
CA ASP A 164 0.51 18.24 -7.31
C ASP A 164 0.19 16.79 -7.68
N GLU A 165 -0.03 16.49 -8.95
CA GLU A 165 -0.27 15.14 -9.46
C GLU A 165 0.93 14.21 -9.20
N GLN A 166 2.15 14.70 -9.40
CA GLN A 166 3.37 13.97 -9.07
C GLN A 166 3.48 13.64 -7.59
N ARG A 167 3.22 14.62 -6.71
CA ARG A 167 3.34 14.46 -5.25
C ARG A 167 2.28 13.50 -4.68
N VAL A 168 1.04 13.59 -5.16
CA VAL A 168 -0.10 12.84 -4.60
C VAL A 168 -0.16 11.43 -5.16
N ASN A 169 0.05 11.26 -6.48
CA ASN A 169 -0.19 10.01 -7.18
C ASN A 169 1.09 9.27 -7.59
N ASN A 170 2.27 9.77 -7.17
CA ASN A 170 3.58 9.17 -7.46
C ASN A 170 3.81 8.86 -8.95
N LYS A 171 3.35 9.76 -9.83
CA LYS A 171 3.54 9.68 -11.27
C LYS A 171 4.88 10.26 -11.71
N THR A 172 5.38 9.81 -12.85
CA THR A 172 6.49 10.47 -13.51
C THR A 172 6.08 11.85 -14.02
N VAL A 173 7.05 12.72 -14.25
CA VAL A 173 6.82 14.06 -14.82
C VAL A 173 6.05 13.96 -16.14
N CYS A 174 6.51 13.12 -17.06
CA CYS A 174 5.88 12.93 -18.37
C CYS A 174 4.42 12.44 -18.25
N GLU A 175 4.12 11.50 -17.34
CA GLU A 175 2.75 11.00 -17.12
C GLU A 175 1.83 12.09 -16.57
N ALA A 176 2.33 12.91 -15.64
CA ALA A 176 1.57 14.02 -15.08
C ALA A 176 1.31 15.12 -16.11
N GLU A 177 2.33 15.48 -16.90
CA GLU A 177 2.21 16.44 -18.00
C GLU A 177 1.26 15.96 -19.08
N GLN A 178 1.39 14.70 -19.51
CA GLN A 178 0.50 14.08 -20.50
C GLN A 178 -0.96 14.09 -20.05
N GLN A 179 -1.21 13.91 -18.77
CA GLN A 179 -2.56 13.96 -18.21
C GLN A 179 -3.14 15.38 -18.20
N GLN A 180 -2.34 16.41 -17.87
CA GLN A 180 -2.81 17.79 -17.71
C GLN A 180 -2.83 18.57 -19.04
N PHE A 181 -1.84 18.34 -19.90
CA PHE A 181 -1.65 19.07 -21.15
C PHE A 181 -2.02 18.24 -22.40
N GLY A 182 -2.05 16.89 -22.31
CA GLY A 182 -2.20 16.01 -23.47
C GLY A 182 -0.89 15.73 -24.22
N PHE A 183 0.23 16.30 -23.79
CA PHE A 183 1.60 16.11 -24.27
C PHE A 183 2.58 16.42 -23.13
N ASP A 184 3.83 16.05 -23.28
CA ASP A 184 4.86 16.24 -22.27
C ASP A 184 5.94 17.25 -22.71
N HIS A 185 6.83 17.60 -21.78
CA HIS A 185 7.91 18.55 -22.03
C HIS A 185 8.88 18.09 -23.13
N THR A 186 9.04 16.81 -23.40
CA THR A 186 9.92 16.31 -24.44
C THR A 186 9.41 16.66 -25.83
N GLU A 187 8.10 16.55 -26.04
CA GLU A 187 7.42 16.97 -27.27
C GLU A 187 7.49 18.50 -27.45
N VAL A 188 7.31 19.25 -26.37
CA VAL A 188 7.43 20.72 -26.39
C VAL A 188 8.86 21.14 -26.72
N SER A 189 9.87 20.54 -26.08
CA SER A 189 11.28 20.77 -26.37
C SER A 189 11.61 20.48 -27.85
N TYR A 190 11.19 19.30 -28.34
CA TYR A 190 11.38 18.90 -29.73
C TYR A 190 10.79 19.95 -30.69
N HIS A 191 9.56 20.35 -30.48
CA HIS A 191 8.87 21.30 -31.36
C HIS A 191 9.52 22.69 -31.34
N LEU A 192 9.83 23.22 -30.15
CA LEU A 192 10.50 24.50 -29.98
C LEU A 192 11.87 24.52 -30.65
N LEU A 193 12.69 23.51 -30.40
CA LEU A 193 14.05 23.45 -30.93
C LEU A 193 14.08 23.23 -32.45
N SER A 194 13.06 22.52 -32.98
CA SER A 194 12.85 22.38 -34.42
C SER A 194 12.48 23.73 -35.07
N ILE A 195 11.61 24.54 -34.44
CA ILE A 195 11.30 25.92 -34.88
C ILE A 195 12.55 26.77 -34.85
N TRP A 196 13.37 26.67 -33.83
CA TRP A 196 14.65 27.37 -33.75
C TRP A 196 15.66 26.85 -34.81
N GLY A 197 15.39 25.66 -35.42
CA GLY A 197 16.14 25.04 -36.49
C GLY A 197 17.42 24.41 -36.05
N LEU A 198 17.44 23.87 -34.86
CA LEU A 198 18.51 22.98 -34.41
C LEU A 198 18.52 21.67 -35.22
N PRO A 199 19.70 20.99 -35.31
CA PRO A 199 19.81 19.74 -36.06
C PRO A 199 18.77 18.71 -35.64
N GLU A 200 18.16 18.01 -36.60
CA GLU A 200 17.15 16.99 -36.37
C GLU A 200 17.64 15.89 -35.40
N LYS A 201 18.92 15.49 -35.52
CA LYS A 201 19.55 14.52 -34.61
C LYS A 201 19.42 14.99 -33.15
N MET A 202 19.75 16.24 -32.87
CA MET A 202 19.67 16.83 -31.54
C MET A 202 18.22 16.83 -31.04
N CYS A 203 17.29 17.33 -31.86
CA CYS A 203 15.87 17.41 -31.48
C CYS A 203 15.28 16.03 -31.20
N GLN A 204 15.61 15.01 -32.01
CA GLN A 204 15.12 13.66 -31.80
C GLN A 204 15.71 13.00 -30.53
N SER A 205 16.99 13.19 -30.25
CA SER A 205 17.62 12.67 -29.03
C SER A 205 16.97 13.28 -27.77
N ILE A 206 16.66 14.58 -27.83
CA ILE A 206 15.93 15.29 -26.75
C ILE A 206 14.50 14.76 -26.61
N ARG A 207 13.79 14.52 -27.71
CA ARG A 207 12.46 13.96 -27.69
C ARG A 207 12.41 12.57 -27.03
N LEU A 208 13.46 11.79 -27.17
CA LEU A 208 13.52 10.39 -26.76
C LEU A 208 14.14 10.17 -25.37
N HIS A 209 14.62 11.21 -24.67
CA HIS A 209 15.42 11.02 -23.46
C HIS A 209 14.65 10.41 -22.26
N HIS A 210 13.31 10.41 -22.28
CA HIS A 210 12.44 9.68 -21.32
C HIS A 210 11.78 8.43 -21.92
N SER A 211 12.07 8.11 -23.18
CA SER A 211 11.45 6.98 -23.86
C SER A 211 12.19 5.67 -23.61
N GLU A 212 11.46 4.52 -23.73
CA GLU A 212 12.10 3.21 -23.78
C GLU A 212 12.90 3.08 -25.07
N MET A 213 14.16 2.62 -24.96
CA MET A 213 15.07 2.47 -26.08
C MET A 213 14.65 1.31 -26.99
N LYS A 214 14.45 1.58 -28.28
CA LYS A 214 13.97 0.61 -29.28
C LYS A 214 14.97 0.26 -30.39
N GLY A 215 16.24 0.68 -30.23
CA GLY A 215 17.31 0.39 -31.21
C GLY A 215 17.27 1.33 -32.43
N ASP A 216 16.80 2.56 -32.25
CA ASP A 216 16.83 3.60 -33.30
C ASP A 216 18.22 4.27 -33.37
N ARG A 217 18.54 4.93 -34.51
CA ARG A 217 19.83 5.61 -34.71
C ARG A 217 20.11 6.78 -33.74
N TYR A 218 19.09 7.25 -33.05
CA TYR A 218 19.17 8.33 -32.04
C TYR A 218 19.30 7.82 -30.62
N ASP A 219 19.16 6.52 -30.42
CA ASP A 219 19.05 5.92 -29.07
C ASP A 219 20.31 6.13 -28.23
N GLU A 220 21.51 6.12 -28.83
CA GLU A 220 22.75 6.29 -28.08
C GLU A 220 22.88 7.69 -27.45
N SER A 221 22.57 8.76 -28.21
CA SER A 221 22.57 10.11 -27.67
C SER A 221 21.46 10.34 -26.68
N ALA A 222 20.23 9.80 -26.94
CA ALA A 222 19.10 9.86 -26.03
C ALA A 222 19.39 9.11 -24.72
N MET A 223 20.04 7.95 -24.78
CA MET A 223 20.44 7.17 -23.61
C MET A 223 21.45 7.92 -22.74
N ILE A 224 22.41 8.60 -23.36
CA ILE A 224 23.36 9.47 -22.63
C ILE A 224 22.62 10.61 -21.94
N LEU A 225 21.66 11.25 -22.62
CA LEU A 225 20.85 12.30 -22.03
C LEU A 225 20.01 11.81 -20.84
N GLN A 226 19.40 10.64 -20.96
CA GLN A 226 18.65 10.02 -19.87
C GLN A 226 19.52 9.71 -18.65
N LEU A 227 20.73 9.15 -18.87
CA LEU A 227 21.69 8.89 -17.81
C LEU A 227 22.21 10.19 -17.19
N ALA A 228 22.46 11.20 -18.01
CA ALA A 228 22.93 12.49 -17.57
C ALA A 228 21.89 13.22 -16.69
N ASP A 229 20.61 13.11 -17.03
CA ASP A 229 19.53 13.63 -16.20
C ASP A 229 19.50 12.95 -14.82
N LYS A 230 19.60 11.61 -14.78
CA LYS A 230 19.65 10.87 -13.52
C LYS A 230 20.85 11.20 -12.65
N VAL A 231 22.03 11.39 -13.26
CA VAL A 231 23.23 11.83 -12.53
C VAL A 231 23.07 13.25 -11.99
N SER A 232 22.46 14.16 -12.78
CA SER A 232 22.14 15.51 -12.33
C SER A 232 21.19 15.49 -11.12
N ALA A 233 20.19 14.61 -11.15
CA ALA A 233 19.23 14.44 -10.07
C ALA A 233 19.86 13.93 -8.75
N ILE A 234 20.96 13.16 -8.81
CA ILE A 234 21.71 12.76 -7.60
C ILE A 234 22.18 13.98 -6.79
N TYR A 235 22.57 15.06 -7.47
CA TYR A 235 23.08 16.26 -6.83
C TYR A 235 22.03 17.28 -6.42
N HIS A 236 20.87 17.25 -7.07
CA HIS A 236 19.89 18.34 -6.98
C HIS A 236 18.50 17.88 -6.47
N ASP A 237 18.22 16.58 -6.39
CA ASP A 237 16.93 16.07 -5.95
C ASP A 237 17.01 15.39 -4.58
N MET A 238 15.85 15.22 -3.92
CA MET A 238 15.76 14.63 -2.58
C MET A 238 15.95 13.09 -2.54
N ASN A 239 15.83 12.39 -3.67
CA ASN A 239 15.90 10.93 -3.76
C ASN A 239 17.24 10.38 -4.28
N SER A 240 18.34 11.02 -3.94
CA SER A 240 19.70 10.72 -4.43
C SER A 240 20.09 9.23 -4.29
N ASN A 241 19.63 8.53 -3.26
CA ASN A 241 20.00 7.13 -2.98
C ASN A 241 19.48 6.14 -4.02
N MET A 242 18.18 6.22 -4.35
CA MET A 242 17.56 5.33 -5.33
C MET A 242 18.15 5.58 -6.73
N LEU A 243 18.32 6.85 -7.08
CA LEU A 243 18.90 7.27 -8.35
C LEU A 243 20.36 6.81 -8.48
N SER A 244 21.13 6.88 -7.40
CA SER A 244 22.51 6.39 -7.38
C SER A 244 22.59 4.89 -7.73
N ILE A 245 21.76 4.06 -7.12
CA ILE A 245 21.72 2.61 -7.41
C ILE A 245 21.35 2.36 -8.88
N GLU A 246 20.36 3.11 -9.39
CA GLU A 246 19.91 2.97 -10.77
C GLU A 246 20.99 3.40 -11.78
N VAL A 247 21.66 4.53 -11.51
CA VAL A 247 22.78 5.03 -12.32
C VAL A 247 23.94 4.03 -12.33
N HIS A 248 24.33 3.50 -11.15
CA HIS A 248 25.39 2.48 -11.06
C HIS A 248 25.07 1.28 -11.93
N ARG A 249 23.86 0.69 -11.75
CA ARG A 249 23.43 -0.46 -12.56
C ARG A 249 23.46 -0.14 -14.06
N SER A 250 22.94 1.01 -14.45
CA SER A 250 22.88 1.39 -15.87
C SER A 250 24.27 1.59 -16.48
N LEU A 251 25.20 2.23 -15.76
CA LEU A 251 26.58 2.42 -16.25
C LEU A 251 27.37 1.12 -16.25
N GLU A 252 27.17 0.23 -15.30
CA GLU A 252 27.75 -1.11 -15.27
C GLU A 252 27.23 -1.97 -16.43
N ASP A 253 25.91 -2.05 -16.62
CA ASP A 253 25.29 -2.89 -17.65
C ASP A 253 25.58 -2.41 -19.06
N LEU A 254 25.54 -1.08 -19.31
CA LEU A 254 25.69 -0.51 -20.66
C LEU A 254 27.12 -0.32 -21.05
N TYR A 255 27.97 0.10 -20.13
CA TYR A 255 29.36 0.52 -20.43
C TYR A 255 30.42 -0.32 -19.71
N GLN A 256 30.01 -1.33 -18.93
CA GLN A 256 30.89 -2.26 -18.20
C GLN A 256 31.89 -1.53 -17.26
N LEU A 257 31.45 -0.42 -16.68
CA LEU A 257 32.25 0.33 -15.73
C LEU A 257 32.23 -0.35 -14.36
N THR A 258 33.36 -0.31 -13.66
CA THR A 258 33.39 -0.79 -12.26
C THR A 258 32.77 0.24 -11.32
N THR A 259 32.33 -0.20 -10.15
CA THR A 259 31.77 0.71 -9.11
C THR A 259 32.72 1.86 -8.80
N GLU A 260 34.02 1.58 -8.66
CA GLU A 260 35.05 2.60 -8.39
C GLU A 260 35.16 3.64 -9.53
N GLN A 261 35.06 3.19 -10.78
CA GLN A 261 35.05 4.09 -11.93
C GLN A 261 33.81 4.96 -12.00
N ILE A 262 32.64 4.39 -11.60
CA ILE A 262 31.36 5.10 -11.55
C ILE A 262 31.40 6.17 -10.45
N ASP A 263 31.88 5.81 -9.26
CA ASP A 263 32.02 6.77 -8.15
C ASP A 263 32.92 7.93 -8.50
N GLN A 264 34.10 7.64 -9.11
CA GLN A 264 35.03 8.67 -9.59
C GLN A 264 34.39 9.53 -10.69
N PHE A 265 33.65 8.92 -11.63
CA PHE A 265 32.94 9.66 -12.67
C PHE A 265 31.93 10.64 -12.08
N ILE A 266 31.11 10.18 -11.11
CA ILE A 266 30.12 11.04 -10.46
C ILE A 266 30.82 12.18 -9.70
N ASP A 267 31.89 11.93 -8.94
CA ASP A 267 32.63 12.97 -8.23
C ASP A 267 33.21 14.02 -9.21
N ILE A 268 33.78 13.59 -10.34
CA ILE A 268 34.24 14.50 -11.41
C ILE A 268 33.11 15.40 -11.93
N ILE A 269 31.89 14.86 -12.08
CA ILE A 269 30.73 15.66 -12.49
C ILE A 269 30.40 16.73 -11.45
N GLY A 270 30.39 16.41 -10.17
CA GLY A 270 30.16 17.36 -9.08
C GLY A 270 31.17 18.54 -9.13
N GLU A 271 32.46 18.23 -9.25
CA GLU A 271 33.50 19.25 -9.31
C GLU A 271 33.36 20.14 -10.55
N LYS A 272 33.19 19.56 -11.75
CA LYS A 272 32.99 20.28 -12.99
C LYS A 272 31.73 21.14 -12.97
N SER A 273 30.63 20.61 -12.41
CA SER A 273 29.39 21.35 -12.30
C SER A 273 29.51 22.59 -11.45
N LYS A 274 30.26 22.52 -10.36
CA LYS A 274 30.55 23.67 -9.50
C LYS A 274 31.29 24.79 -10.27
N GLU A 275 32.32 24.42 -10.99
CA GLU A 275 33.12 25.35 -11.82
C GLU A 275 32.26 26.00 -12.93
N ILE A 276 31.49 25.21 -13.67
CA ILE A 276 30.73 25.68 -14.83
C ILE A 276 29.50 26.52 -14.39
N LEU A 277 28.77 26.12 -13.33
CA LEU A 277 27.65 26.90 -12.79
C LEU A 277 28.08 28.34 -12.46
N GLU A 278 29.25 28.51 -11.82
CA GLU A 278 29.79 29.85 -11.53
C GLU A 278 30.04 30.68 -12.82
N LEU A 279 30.48 30.04 -13.91
CA LEU A 279 30.67 30.71 -15.18
C LEU A 279 29.37 31.17 -15.84
N PHE A 280 28.26 30.45 -15.58
CA PHE A 280 26.91 30.84 -15.98
C PHE A 280 26.24 31.81 -14.97
N THR A 281 26.97 32.23 -13.92
CA THR A 281 26.46 33.14 -12.88
C THR A 281 25.30 32.53 -12.08
N ILE A 282 25.33 31.20 -11.91
CA ILE A 282 24.37 30.44 -11.12
C ILE A 282 25.12 29.97 -9.88
N ASP A 283 24.53 30.22 -8.71
CA ASP A 283 25.08 29.75 -7.43
C ASP A 283 25.06 28.22 -7.41
N PRO A 284 26.20 27.53 -7.36
CA PRO A 284 26.22 26.06 -7.33
C PRO A 284 25.58 25.48 -6.06
N GLY A 285 25.49 26.24 -4.97
CA GLY A 285 25.09 25.75 -3.67
C GLY A 285 26.14 24.80 -3.07
N ASP A 286 25.69 23.91 -2.19
CA ASP A 286 26.55 22.92 -1.55
C ASP A 286 26.54 21.59 -2.35
N ILE A 287 27.31 21.53 -3.42
CA ILE A 287 27.55 20.28 -4.14
C ILE A 287 28.56 19.46 -3.33
N LYS A 288 28.04 18.47 -2.60
CA LYS A 288 28.84 17.56 -1.77
C LYS A 288 29.53 16.49 -2.62
N PRO A 289 30.70 15.97 -2.19
CA PRO A 289 31.27 14.77 -2.79
C PRO A 289 30.27 13.60 -2.78
N PHE A 290 30.28 12.78 -3.81
CA PHE A 290 29.37 11.65 -3.95
C PHE A 290 29.52 10.65 -2.79
N SER A 291 30.75 10.38 -2.36
CA SER A 291 31.03 9.55 -1.20
C SER A 291 30.34 10.04 0.09
N PHE A 292 30.24 11.36 0.26
CA PHE A 292 29.53 11.97 1.40
C PHE A 292 28.00 11.78 1.28
N ILE A 293 27.46 11.99 0.08
CA ILE A 293 26.03 11.74 -0.19
C ILE A 293 25.67 10.28 0.11
N MET A 294 26.51 9.33 -0.32
CA MET A 294 26.31 7.91 -0.07
C MET A 294 26.43 7.54 1.42
N GLN A 295 27.33 8.22 2.15
CA GLN A 295 27.45 8.00 3.58
C GLN A 295 26.21 8.50 4.34
N GLU A 296 25.75 9.72 4.07
CA GLU A 296 24.50 10.24 4.66
C GLU A 296 23.32 9.28 4.41
N ALA A 297 23.21 8.79 3.19
CA ALA A 297 22.21 7.84 2.77
C ALA A 297 22.26 6.50 3.53
N ASN A 298 23.43 5.93 3.69
CA ASN A 298 23.62 4.70 4.45
C ASN A 298 23.29 4.89 5.94
N ASP A 299 23.64 6.04 6.49
CA ASP A 299 23.32 6.39 7.88
C ASP A 299 21.81 6.51 8.09
N GLU A 300 21.09 7.15 7.16
CA GLU A 300 19.62 7.23 7.18
C GLU A 300 18.96 5.85 7.06
N LEU A 301 19.44 5.02 6.14
CA LEU A 301 18.97 3.63 5.99
C LEU A 301 19.22 2.82 7.27
N GLY A 302 20.38 3.02 7.90
CA GLY A 302 20.72 2.39 9.18
C GLY A 302 19.74 2.77 10.29
N GLN A 303 19.39 4.04 10.41
CA GLN A 303 18.42 4.54 11.38
C GLN A 303 17.00 4.01 11.09
N LEU A 304 16.58 4.00 9.83
CA LEU A 304 15.29 3.49 9.42
C LEU A 304 15.17 1.99 9.73
N ASN A 305 16.19 1.21 9.40
CA ASN A 305 16.24 -0.22 9.68
C ASN A 305 16.19 -0.51 11.19
N PHE A 306 16.88 0.28 12.00
CA PHE A 306 16.84 0.16 13.46
C PHE A 306 15.42 0.44 14.00
N SER A 307 14.81 1.54 13.55
CA SER A 307 13.43 1.90 13.92
C SER A 307 12.43 0.82 13.51
N TYR A 308 12.59 0.26 12.30
CA TYR A 308 11.73 -0.83 11.80
C TYR A 308 11.88 -2.11 12.64
N ALA A 309 13.10 -2.47 13.01
CA ALA A 309 13.36 -3.61 13.88
C ALA A 309 12.72 -3.46 15.27
N GLN A 310 12.77 -2.25 15.84
CA GLN A 310 12.14 -1.93 17.10
C GLN A 310 10.60 -2.06 17.01
N MET A 311 9.99 -1.50 15.96
CA MET A 311 8.55 -1.61 15.71
C MET A 311 8.08 -3.06 15.56
N LEU A 312 8.88 -3.91 14.89
CA LEU A 312 8.58 -5.35 14.78
C LEU A 312 8.60 -6.06 16.13
N LEU A 313 9.53 -5.69 17.03
CA LEU A 313 9.59 -6.22 18.39
C LEU A 313 8.33 -5.85 19.20
N GLU A 314 7.95 -4.58 19.18
CA GLU A 314 6.74 -4.08 19.85
C GLU A 314 5.47 -4.74 19.32
N LEU A 315 5.37 -4.90 17.99
CA LEU A 315 4.24 -5.59 17.35
C LEU A 315 4.15 -7.05 17.79
N LYS A 316 5.29 -7.74 17.88
CA LYS A 316 5.36 -9.13 18.35
C LYS A 316 4.90 -9.26 19.80
N GLU A 317 5.34 -8.38 20.69
CA GLU A 317 4.92 -8.37 22.08
C GLU A 317 3.42 -8.05 22.22
N SER A 318 2.94 -7.05 21.49
CA SER A 318 1.51 -6.69 21.46
C SER A 318 0.65 -7.86 20.99
N LYS A 319 1.06 -8.56 19.94
CA LYS A 319 0.38 -9.76 19.45
C LYS A 319 0.32 -10.86 20.51
N GLN A 320 1.43 -11.16 21.18
CA GLN A 320 1.46 -12.18 22.24
C GLN A 320 0.54 -11.84 23.41
N ASN A 321 0.48 -10.55 23.78
CA ASN A 321 -0.42 -10.09 24.85
C ASN A 321 -1.90 -10.19 24.42
N SER A 322 -2.21 -9.86 23.18
CA SER A 322 -3.55 -10.01 22.61
C SER A 322 -4.01 -11.47 22.61
N ASP A 323 -3.15 -12.40 22.18
CA ASP A 323 -3.45 -13.84 22.18
C ASP A 323 -3.71 -14.37 23.61
N LYS A 324 -2.89 -13.96 24.58
CA LYS A 324 -3.09 -14.31 25.99
C LYS A 324 -4.43 -13.79 26.56
N LEU A 325 -4.78 -12.55 26.19
CA LEU A 325 -6.03 -11.94 26.64
C LEU A 325 -7.25 -12.62 26.00
N ALA A 326 -7.18 -12.96 24.73
CA ALA A 326 -8.21 -13.72 24.01
C ALA A 326 -8.46 -15.09 24.64
N LEU A 327 -7.38 -15.81 25.05
CA LEU A 327 -7.52 -17.08 25.76
C LEU A 327 -8.18 -16.91 27.13
N LYS A 328 -7.76 -15.91 27.91
CA LYS A 328 -8.38 -15.61 29.22
C LYS A 328 -9.86 -15.26 29.08
N LEU A 329 -10.20 -14.46 28.07
CA LEU A 329 -11.59 -14.07 27.81
C LEU A 329 -12.45 -15.30 27.43
N LYS A 330 -11.92 -16.19 26.62
CA LYS A 330 -12.60 -17.46 26.27
C LYS A 330 -12.90 -18.30 27.50
N LEU A 331 -11.89 -18.53 28.34
CA LEU A 331 -12.05 -19.31 29.58
C LEU A 331 -13.06 -18.67 30.54
N ALA A 332 -13.00 -17.34 30.69
CA ALA A 332 -13.96 -16.63 31.53
C ALA A 332 -15.41 -16.73 30.97
N ASN A 333 -15.56 -16.66 29.65
CA ASN A 333 -16.86 -16.79 29.00
C ASN A 333 -17.44 -18.19 29.14
N ASP A 334 -16.60 -19.23 29.02
CA ASP A 334 -17.01 -20.63 29.19
C ASP A 334 -17.47 -20.86 30.65
N ASN A 335 -16.71 -20.35 31.64
CA ASN A 335 -17.10 -20.40 33.04
C ASN A 335 -18.41 -19.66 33.33
N LEU A 336 -18.58 -18.47 32.75
CA LEU A 336 -19.82 -17.72 32.90
C LEU A 336 -21.03 -18.45 32.29
N ARG A 337 -20.86 -19.15 31.17
CA ARG A 337 -21.89 -19.98 30.55
C ARG A 337 -22.27 -21.15 31.44
N GLU A 338 -21.30 -21.88 32.01
CA GLU A 338 -21.55 -22.95 32.94
C GLU A 338 -22.35 -22.44 34.15
N LEU A 339 -21.95 -21.34 34.79
CA LEU A 339 -22.66 -20.74 35.92
C LEU A 339 -24.08 -20.25 35.56
N ALA A 340 -24.25 -19.75 34.35
CA ALA A 340 -25.54 -19.19 33.89
C ALA A 340 -26.56 -20.27 33.51
N TYR A 341 -26.08 -21.44 33.04
CA TYR A 341 -26.94 -22.46 32.44
C TYR A 341 -27.03 -23.77 33.19
N ARG A 342 -26.20 -24.00 34.22
CA ARG A 342 -26.29 -25.18 35.05
C ARG A 342 -27.02 -24.93 36.37
N ASP A 343 -27.70 -25.95 36.88
CA ASP A 343 -28.24 -25.99 38.22
C ASP A 343 -27.14 -26.42 39.20
N ALA A 344 -26.89 -25.60 40.21
CA ALA A 344 -25.77 -25.79 41.14
C ALA A 344 -25.85 -27.09 41.96
N LEU A 345 -27.05 -27.60 42.20
CA LEU A 345 -27.27 -28.82 42.99
C LEU A 345 -27.09 -30.09 42.16
N THR A 346 -27.73 -30.12 40.99
CA THR A 346 -27.83 -31.37 40.20
C THR A 346 -26.84 -31.43 39.05
N GLY A 347 -26.18 -30.30 38.68
CA GLY A 347 -25.29 -30.23 37.52
C GLY A 347 -26.01 -30.28 36.16
N LEU A 348 -27.32 -30.51 36.14
CA LEU A 348 -28.13 -30.47 34.94
C LEU A 348 -28.24 -29.05 34.40
N PHE A 349 -28.81 -28.91 33.19
CA PHE A 349 -29.20 -27.58 32.75
C PHE A 349 -30.30 -27.00 33.65
N ASN A 350 -30.27 -25.69 33.89
CA ASN A 350 -31.27 -25.02 34.68
C ASN A 350 -32.49 -24.63 33.84
N HIS A 351 -33.53 -24.11 34.51
CA HIS A 351 -34.77 -23.67 33.88
C HIS A 351 -34.56 -22.59 32.79
N ARG A 352 -33.58 -21.70 32.98
CA ARG A 352 -33.29 -20.66 32.00
C ARG A 352 -32.79 -21.27 30.70
N TYR A 353 -31.82 -22.19 30.76
CA TYR A 353 -31.31 -22.88 29.58
C TYR A 353 -32.38 -23.71 28.89
N PHE A 354 -33.23 -24.40 29.69
CA PHE A 354 -34.36 -25.13 29.14
C PHE A 354 -35.28 -24.24 28.30
N GLN A 355 -35.58 -23.02 28.76
CA GLN A 355 -36.44 -22.09 28.05
C GLN A 355 -35.81 -21.66 26.71
N GLU A 356 -34.54 -21.35 26.70
CA GLU A 356 -33.77 -20.90 25.51
C GLU A 356 -33.66 -22.01 24.47
N ILE A 357 -33.25 -23.22 24.91
CA ILE A 357 -33.01 -24.34 24.00
C ILE A 357 -34.32 -24.92 23.46
N MET A 358 -35.39 -24.92 24.24
CA MET A 358 -36.71 -25.40 23.79
C MET A 358 -37.24 -24.56 22.62
N GLU A 359 -37.04 -23.24 22.64
CA GLU A 359 -37.43 -22.35 21.53
C GLU A 359 -36.61 -22.70 20.27
N SER A 360 -35.30 -22.85 20.43
CA SER A 360 -34.41 -23.22 19.35
C SER A 360 -34.73 -24.58 18.72
N GLU A 361 -35.04 -25.59 19.55
CA GLU A 361 -35.39 -26.93 19.04
C GLU A 361 -36.78 -26.97 18.39
N LEU A 362 -37.74 -26.14 18.84
CA LEU A 362 -39.01 -25.96 18.16
C LEU A 362 -38.86 -25.34 16.78
N GLU A 363 -38.04 -24.30 16.66
CA GLU A 363 -37.76 -23.69 15.36
C GLU A 363 -37.02 -24.68 14.42
N ARG A 364 -36.05 -25.43 14.95
CA ARG A 364 -35.30 -26.46 14.21
C ARG A 364 -36.25 -27.56 13.73
N ALA A 365 -37.07 -28.12 14.62
CA ALA A 365 -38.03 -29.17 14.28
C ALA A 365 -39.05 -28.68 13.23
N GLY A 366 -39.53 -27.44 13.36
CA GLY A 366 -40.41 -26.81 12.38
C GLY A 366 -39.79 -26.60 11.01
N ARG A 367 -38.50 -26.26 10.95
CA ARG A 367 -37.74 -26.05 9.71
C ARG A 367 -37.47 -27.37 8.97
N TYR A 368 -37.03 -28.39 9.69
CA TYR A 368 -36.64 -29.67 9.08
C TYR A 368 -37.76 -30.71 9.07
N LYS A 369 -38.93 -30.36 9.63
CA LYS A 369 -40.10 -31.27 9.73
C LYS A 369 -39.81 -32.53 10.49
N HIS A 370 -38.96 -32.46 11.52
CA HIS A 370 -38.68 -33.58 12.41
C HIS A 370 -39.61 -33.57 13.62
N PRO A 371 -39.92 -34.74 14.20
CA PRO A 371 -40.70 -34.79 15.43
C PRO A 371 -39.87 -34.29 16.62
N LEU A 372 -40.50 -33.60 17.53
CA LEU A 372 -39.94 -33.15 18.80
C LEU A 372 -40.81 -33.64 19.94
N SER A 373 -40.20 -34.15 21.00
CA SER A 373 -40.91 -34.58 22.22
C SER A 373 -40.34 -33.93 23.47
N LEU A 374 -41.20 -33.76 24.46
CA LEU A 374 -40.87 -33.23 25.77
C LEU A 374 -41.40 -34.19 26.84
N ILE A 375 -40.57 -34.52 27.82
CA ILE A 375 -40.98 -35.25 29.04
C ILE A 375 -40.90 -34.27 30.22
N LEU A 376 -41.97 -34.06 30.91
CA LEU A 376 -42.02 -33.40 32.23
C LEU A 376 -42.03 -34.52 33.29
N ILE A 377 -41.22 -34.37 34.32
CA ILE A 377 -40.96 -35.38 35.35
C ILE A 377 -41.05 -34.69 36.70
N ASP A 378 -41.68 -35.35 37.63
CA ASP A 378 -41.81 -34.92 39.04
C ASP A 378 -41.56 -36.09 39.98
N ILE A 379 -40.76 -35.89 41.04
CA ILE A 379 -40.48 -36.90 42.05
C ILE A 379 -41.67 -37.09 42.98
N ASP A 380 -42.24 -38.26 42.96
CA ASP A 380 -43.40 -38.57 43.72
C ASP A 380 -43.17 -38.43 45.24
N PHE A 381 -44.03 -37.68 45.90
CA PHE A 381 -43.99 -37.47 47.34
C PHE A 381 -42.65 -36.85 47.86
N PHE A 382 -41.91 -36.13 47.08
CA PHE A 382 -40.62 -35.53 47.45
C PHE A 382 -40.68 -34.71 48.75
N LYS A 383 -41.77 -34.00 48.99
CA LYS A 383 -41.99 -33.31 50.26
C LYS A 383 -41.92 -34.26 51.45
N LYS A 384 -42.46 -35.47 51.37
CA LYS A 384 -42.35 -36.47 52.46
C LYS A 384 -40.90 -36.94 52.70
N VAL A 385 -40.07 -36.94 51.66
CA VAL A 385 -38.65 -37.25 51.82
C VAL A 385 -37.98 -36.14 52.63
N ASN A 386 -38.21 -34.88 52.26
CA ASN A 386 -37.70 -33.75 53.01
C ASN A 386 -38.21 -33.69 54.46
N ASP A 387 -39.51 -33.90 54.65
CA ASP A 387 -40.12 -33.85 55.98
C ASP A 387 -39.60 -34.95 56.90
N LYS A 388 -39.25 -36.12 56.34
CA LYS A 388 -38.82 -37.30 57.12
C LYS A 388 -37.28 -37.34 57.34
N PHE A 389 -36.48 -36.99 56.32
CA PHE A 389 -35.02 -37.20 56.30
C PHE A 389 -34.23 -35.89 56.27
N GLY A 390 -34.92 -34.77 56.21
CA GLY A 390 -34.32 -33.45 56.11
C GLY A 390 -33.96 -33.00 54.70
N HIS A 391 -33.75 -31.71 54.48
CA HIS A 391 -33.41 -31.11 53.20
C HIS A 391 -32.09 -31.64 52.61
N PRO A 392 -31.01 -31.93 53.39
CA PRO A 392 -29.80 -32.50 52.82
C PRO A 392 -30.02 -33.90 52.17
N ALA A 393 -30.89 -34.72 52.74
CA ALA A 393 -31.28 -35.98 52.12
C ALA A 393 -32.07 -35.79 50.84
N GLY A 394 -32.97 -34.79 50.81
CA GLY A 394 -33.66 -34.41 49.59
C GLY A 394 -32.73 -33.90 48.49
N ASP A 395 -31.77 -33.09 48.84
CA ASP A 395 -30.74 -32.58 47.90
C ASP A 395 -29.93 -33.76 47.32
N TYR A 396 -29.58 -34.74 48.15
CA TYR A 396 -28.88 -35.96 47.70
C TYR A 396 -29.77 -36.79 46.76
N VAL A 397 -31.05 -36.94 47.05
CA VAL A 397 -32.02 -37.60 46.18
C VAL A 397 -32.11 -36.87 44.81
N LEU A 398 -32.19 -35.55 44.79
CA LEU A 398 -32.24 -34.78 43.55
C LEU A 398 -30.97 -34.99 42.69
N HIS A 399 -29.80 -35.06 43.33
CA HIS A 399 -28.55 -35.33 42.67
C HIS A 399 -28.50 -36.73 42.05
N GLU A 400 -28.88 -37.80 42.81
CA GLU A 400 -28.88 -39.18 42.33
C GLU A 400 -29.88 -39.39 41.19
N VAL A 401 -31.08 -38.79 41.30
CA VAL A 401 -32.10 -38.82 40.24
C VAL A 401 -31.58 -38.12 38.97
N ALA A 402 -30.94 -36.97 39.10
CA ALA A 402 -30.37 -36.23 37.97
C ALA A 402 -29.27 -37.02 37.27
N GLN A 403 -28.36 -37.63 38.02
CA GLN A 403 -27.31 -38.46 37.48
C GLN A 403 -27.90 -39.68 36.72
N THR A 404 -28.84 -40.36 37.31
CA THR A 404 -29.53 -41.50 36.68
C THR A 404 -30.23 -41.08 35.38
N MET A 405 -30.90 -39.93 35.36
CA MET A 405 -31.52 -39.42 34.15
C MET A 405 -30.49 -39.17 33.04
N THR A 406 -29.33 -38.57 33.39
CA THR A 406 -28.28 -38.29 32.43
C THR A 406 -27.67 -39.57 31.81
N GLU A 407 -27.53 -40.63 32.59
CA GLU A 407 -27.03 -41.94 32.15
C GLU A 407 -28.03 -42.69 31.23
N LEU A 408 -29.31 -42.42 31.37
CA LEU A 408 -30.38 -43.07 30.62
C LEU A 408 -30.76 -42.38 29.31
N VAL A 409 -30.29 -41.14 29.07
CA VAL A 409 -30.59 -40.38 27.84
C VAL A 409 -29.43 -40.41 26.86
N ARG A 410 -29.68 -39.93 25.64
CA ARG A 410 -28.63 -39.80 24.62
C ARG A 410 -27.90 -38.47 24.77
N ASN A 411 -26.72 -38.34 24.20
CA ASN A 411 -25.99 -37.07 24.19
C ASN A 411 -26.71 -35.90 23.49
N CYS A 412 -27.63 -36.20 22.58
CA CYS A 412 -28.46 -35.17 21.88
C CYS A 412 -29.71 -34.81 22.67
N ASP A 413 -30.08 -35.57 23.70
CA ASP A 413 -31.21 -35.27 24.55
C ASP A 413 -30.79 -34.27 25.63
N ILE A 414 -31.67 -33.33 25.97
CA ILE A 414 -31.35 -32.23 26.88
C ILE A 414 -32.13 -32.43 28.18
N VAL A 415 -31.38 -32.71 29.25
CA VAL A 415 -31.97 -32.87 30.60
C VAL A 415 -31.78 -31.58 31.38
N ALA A 416 -32.86 -31.08 31.97
CA ALA A 416 -32.83 -29.87 32.78
C ALA A 416 -33.65 -30.03 34.07
N ARG A 417 -33.21 -29.33 35.11
CA ARG A 417 -34.05 -29.13 36.31
C ARG A 417 -34.96 -27.96 36.06
N TYR A 418 -36.26 -28.24 36.04
CA TYR A 418 -37.30 -27.27 35.77
C TYR A 418 -37.64 -26.38 36.97
N GLY A 419 -37.66 -26.97 38.17
CA GLY A 419 -37.81 -26.26 39.43
C GLY A 419 -38.06 -27.25 40.59
N GLY A 420 -37.59 -26.92 41.78
CA GLY A 420 -37.80 -27.78 42.96
C GLY A 420 -37.47 -29.25 42.72
N GLU A 421 -38.48 -30.09 42.63
CA GLU A 421 -38.45 -31.56 42.40
C GLU A 421 -38.82 -31.93 40.94
N GLU A 422 -38.93 -30.93 40.05
CA GLU A 422 -39.34 -31.13 38.66
C GLU A 422 -38.16 -31.12 37.71
N PHE A 423 -38.18 -32.03 36.75
CA PHE A 423 -37.17 -32.18 35.70
C PHE A 423 -37.84 -32.22 34.34
N THR A 424 -37.07 -31.92 33.33
CA THR A 424 -37.51 -31.97 31.93
C THR A 424 -36.47 -32.67 31.07
N ILE A 425 -36.95 -33.37 30.03
CA ILE A 425 -36.09 -33.93 28.97
C ILE A 425 -36.67 -33.51 27.63
N ILE A 426 -35.88 -32.72 26.87
CA ILE A 426 -36.17 -32.38 25.46
C ILE A 426 -35.58 -33.44 24.59
N LEU A 427 -36.35 -33.99 23.67
CA LEU A 427 -35.98 -35.11 22.80
C LEU A 427 -36.09 -34.67 21.34
N PRO A 428 -35.00 -34.13 20.75
CA PRO A 428 -34.97 -33.83 19.33
C PRO A 428 -35.19 -35.08 18.45
N GLU A 429 -35.82 -34.93 17.31
CA GLU A 429 -36.04 -35.98 16.31
C GLU A 429 -36.66 -37.27 16.87
N THR A 430 -37.51 -37.12 17.87
CA THR A 430 -38.09 -38.25 18.62
C THR A 430 -39.61 -38.23 18.59
N SER A 431 -40.23 -39.31 18.14
CA SER A 431 -41.67 -39.48 18.06
C SER A 431 -42.32 -39.72 19.43
N ALA A 432 -43.64 -39.53 19.57
CA ALA A 432 -44.39 -39.79 20.78
C ALA A 432 -44.20 -41.23 21.34
N SER A 433 -44.17 -42.25 20.45
CA SER A 433 -43.95 -43.65 20.85
C SER A 433 -42.57 -43.86 21.42
N SER A 434 -41.55 -43.31 20.78
CA SER A 434 -40.15 -43.42 21.24
C SER A 434 -39.92 -42.65 22.54
N ALA A 435 -40.52 -41.48 22.69
CA ALA A 435 -40.48 -40.66 23.92
C ALA A 435 -41.15 -41.41 25.11
N LYS A 436 -42.28 -42.08 24.87
CA LYS A 436 -42.92 -42.90 25.87
C LYS A 436 -42.01 -44.07 26.34
N VAL A 437 -41.33 -44.73 25.40
CA VAL A 437 -40.40 -45.79 25.75
C VAL A 437 -39.25 -45.25 26.61
N LEU A 438 -38.66 -44.10 26.24
CA LEU A 438 -37.62 -43.47 27.05
C LEU A 438 -38.17 -43.07 28.45
N ALA A 439 -39.32 -42.41 28.52
CA ALA A 439 -39.92 -42.04 29.79
C ALA A 439 -40.14 -43.27 30.71
N GLN A 440 -40.61 -44.39 30.16
CA GLN A 440 -40.73 -45.67 30.90
C GLN A 440 -39.38 -46.21 31.34
N ARG A 441 -38.34 -46.10 30.54
CA ARG A 441 -36.96 -46.48 30.90
C ARG A 441 -36.45 -45.63 32.07
N VAL A 442 -36.60 -44.31 31.99
CA VAL A 442 -36.18 -43.40 33.05
C VAL A 442 -36.99 -43.70 34.34
N ARG A 443 -38.30 -43.84 34.24
CA ARG A 443 -39.15 -44.15 35.37
C ARG A 443 -38.70 -45.43 36.09
N ARG A 444 -38.47 -46.55 35.34
CA ARG A 444 -37.99 -47.83 35.88
C ARG A 444 -36.61 -47.71 36.47
N GLY A 445 -35.67 -46.96 35.81
CA GLY A 445 -34.35 -46.74 36.35
C GLY A 445 -34.37 -46.06 37.70
N ILE A 446 -35.22 -45.06 37.87
CA ILE A 446 -35.36 -44.36 39.16
C ILE A 446 -36.09 -45.21 40.19
N GLU A 447 -37.12 -45.97 39.80
CA GLU A 447 -37.81 -46.89 40.71
C GLU A 447 -36.85 -48.00 41.27
N GLN A 448 -35.88 -48.39 40.52
CA GLN A 448 -34.85 -49.37 40.88
C GLN A 448 -33.63 -48.77 41.58
N LEU A 449 -33.56 -47.46 41.68
CA LEU A 449 -32.45 -46.74 42.27
C LEU A 449 -32.42 -46.97 43.78
N ASN A 450 -31.35 -47.57 44.29
CA ASN A 450 -31.13 -47.72 45.71
C ASN A 450 -30.40 -46.52 46.29
N ILE A 451 -31.16 -45.48 46.65
CA ILE A 451 -30.59 -44.30 47.28
C ILE A 451 -30.33 -44.52 48.74
N HIS A 452 -29.05 -44.53 49.13
CA HIS A 452 -28.63 -44.65 50.52
C HIS A 452 -28.11 -43.31 51.01
N TYR A 453 -28.75 -42.76 52.01
CA TYR A 453 -28.26 -41.55 52.68
C TYR A 453 -28.10 -41.82 54.16
N GLU A 454 -26.89 -41.71 54.69
CA GLU A 454 -26.51 -42.22 56.01
C GLU A 454 -26.96 -43.69 56.18
N ASP A 455 -27.64 -44.04 57.25
CA ASP A 455 -28.13 -45.39 57.54
C ASP A 455 -29.52 -45.68 56.93
N HIS A 456 -30.03 -44.83 56.04
CA HIS A 456 -31.40 -44.92 55.54
C HIS A 456 -31.41 -45.25 54.04
N SER A 457 -32.29 -46.18 53.64
CA SER A 457 -32.64 -46.38 52.23
C SER A 457 -33.88 -45.56 51.93
N ILE A 458 -33.78 -44.71 50.88
CA ILE A 458 -34.86 -43.78 50.49
C ILE A 458 -35.40 -44.23 49.12
N PRO A 459 -36.44 -45.01 49.06
CA PRO A 459 -37.08 -45.38 47.79
C PRO A 459 -37.82 -44.19 47.22
N VAL A 460 -37.59 -43.90 45.94
CA VAL A 460 -38.28 -42.81 45.22
C VAL A 460 -38.86 -43.35 43.92
N THR A 461 -39.97 -42.75 43.51
CA THR A 461 -40.57 -42.98 42.20
C THR A 461 -40.80 -41.65 41.52
N ILE A 462 -41.05 -41.67 40.23
CA ILE A 462 -41.34 -40.47 39.44
C ILE A 462 -42.62 -40.65 38.63
N SER A 463 -43.36 -39.57 38.47
CA SER A 463 -44.45 -39.44 37.51
C SER A 463 -43.93 -38.66 36.28
N CYS A 464 -44.30 -39.11 35.07
CA CYS A 464 -43.88 -38.52 33.83
C CYS A 464 -45.07 -38.12 32.93
N GLY A 465 -45.09 -36.91 32.42
CA GLY A 465 -45.97 -36.46 31.37
C GLY A 465 -45.23 -36.25 30.07
N VAL A 466 -45.69 -36.87 29.02
CA VAL A 466 -45.04 -36.81 27.70
C VAL A 466 -45.92 -36.01 26.73
N SER A 467 -45.34 -35.06 26.04
CA SER A 467 -45.94 -34.45 24.86
C SER A 467 -45.03 -34.59 23.64
N SER A 468 -45.63 -34.60 22.45
CA SER A 468 -44.89 -34.71 21.19
C SER A 468 -45.59 -33.91 20.10
N CYS A 469 -44.83 -33.36 19.21
CA CYS A 469 -45.33 -32.69 18.02
C CYS A 469 -44.61 -33.24 16.78
N ASP A 470 -45.43 -33.66 15.80
CA ASP A 470 -44.96 -33.96 14.47
C ASP A 470 -45.21 -32.74 13.57
N PHE A 471 -44.15 -32.01 13.24
CA PHE A 471 -44.24 -30.79 12.44
C PHE A 471 -44.59 -31.02 10.98
N ASN A 472 -44.76 -32.27 10.53
CA ASN A 472 -45.37 -32.58 9.24
C ASN A 472 -46.90 -32.36 9.28
N THR A 473 -47.53 -32.52 10.43
CA THR A 473 -48.98 -32.52 10.60
C THR A 473 -49.51 -31.33 11.38
N SER A 474 -48.69 -30.75 12.26
CA SER A 474 -49.16 -29.65 13.16
C SER A 474 -48.02 -28.67 13.49
N LYS A 475 -48.38 -27.45 13.89
CA LYS A 475 -47.47 -26.49 14.51
C LYS A 475 -47.85 -26.37 15.99
N MET A 476 -46.84 -26.32 16.85
CA MET A 476 -47.02 -26.15 18.28
C MET A 476 -46.13 -25.04 18.83
N THR A 477 -46.66 -24.21 19.71
CA THR A 477 -45.89 -23.20 20.41
C THR A 477 -45.25 -23.80 21.67
N ARG A 478 -44.15 -23.20 22.16
CA ARG A 478 -43.50 -23.61 23.41
C ARG A 478 -44.51 -23.75 24.57
N SER A 479 -45.37 -22.75 24.75
CA SER A 479 -46.36 -22.75 25.84
C SER A 479 -47.37 -23.89 25.70
N ALA A 480 -47.82 -24.21 24.48
CA ALA A 480 -48.72 -25.33 24.24
C ALA A 480 -48.03 -26.68 24.52
N PHE A 481 -46.73 -26.80 24.12
CA PHE A 481 -45.95 -28.01 24.33
C PHE A 481 -45.76 -28.33 25.80
N ILE A 482 -45.37 -27.32 26.60
CA ILE A 482 -45.23 -27.45 28.05
C ILE A 482 -46.56 -27.78 28.68
N LYS A 483 -47.64 -27.05 28.29
CA LYS A 483 -48.99 -27.28 28.83
C LYS A 483 -49.50 -28.72 28.60
N HIS A 484 -49.26 -29.30 27.43
CA HIS A 484 -49.65 -30.68 27.15
C HIS A 484 -48.87 -31.67 28.02
N SER A 485 -47.56 -31.48 28.18
CA SER A 485 -46.74 -32.30 29.05
C SER A 485 -47.20 -32.20 30.52
N ASP A 486 -47.53 -31.00 30.97
CA ASP A 486 -48.02 -30.73 32.32
C ASP A 486 -49.39 -31.43 32.58
N GLN A 487 -50.31 -31.33 31.62
CA GLN A 487 -51.60 -32.04 31.72
C GLN A 487 -51.42 -33.57 31.77
N ALA A 488 -50.48 -34.11 31.01
CA ALA A 488 -50.12 -35.53 31.05
C ALA A 488 -49.50 -35.91 32.41
N LEU A 489 -48.60 -35.08 32.93
CA LEU A 489 -47.97 -35.28 34.24
C LEU A 489 -49.03 -35.23 35.37
N TYR A 490 -49.96 -34.30 35.28
CA TYR A 490 -51.07 -34.21 36.23
C TYR A 490 -51.91 -35.49 36.24
N LYS A 491 -52.26 -36.05 35.06
CA LYS A 491 -52.96 -37.33 34.95
C LYS A 491 -52.15 -38.49 35.56
N ALA A 492 -50.82 -38.50 35.33
CA ALA A 492 -49.95 -39.53 35.92
C ALA A 492 -50.02 -39.50 37.46
N LYS A 493 -50.02 -38.32 38.05
CA LYS A 493 -50.18 -38.13 39.51
C LYS A 493 -51.55 -38.56 40.02
N GLU A 494 -52.65 -38.21 39.33
CA GLU A 494 -54.02 -38.61 39.72
C GLU A 494 -54.22 -40.11 39.57
N ASN A 495 -53.76 -40.74 38.51
CA ASN A 495 -53.95 -42.16 38.25
C ASN A 495 -53.14 -43.08 39.17
N GLY A 496 -52.50 -42.55 40.23
CA GLY A 496 -51.78 -43.34 41.24
C GLY A 496 -50.27 -43.24 41.20
N ARG A 497 -49.69 -42.24 40.49
CA ARG A 497 -48.24 -41.97 40.42
C ARG A 497 -47.41 -43.11 39.81
N ASN A 498 -46.06 -42.98 39.84
CA ASN A 498 -45.14 -43.98 39.34
C ASN A 498 -45.48 -44.49 37.93
N ARG A 499 -45.83 -43.57 37.01
CA ARG A 499 -46.26 -43.90 35.64
C ARG A 499 -45.93 -42.82 34.61
N VAL A 500 -46.17 -43.19 33.38
CA VAL A 500 -46.00 -42.33 32.21
C VAL A 500 -47.37 -42.16 31.54
N GLU A 501 -47.81 -40.93 31.41
CA GLU A 501 -49.01 -40.54 30.63
C GLU A 501 -48.60 -39.68 29.42
N ILE A 502 -49.47 -39.66 28.39
CA ILE A 502 -49.27 -38.87 27.18
C ILE A 502 -50.46 -37.95 26.97
#